data_4f8754f8ad1fa3de2a5d6487b5b1ee70
#
_entry.id   4f8754f8ad1fa3de2a5d6487b5b1ee70
#
_cell.length_a   1.000
_cell.length_b   1.000
_cell.length_c   1.000
_cell.angle_alpha   90.00
_cell.angle_beta   90.00
_cell.angle_gamma   90.00
#
_symmetry.space_group_name_H-M   'P 1'
#
loop_
_entity.id
_entity.type
_entity.pdbx_description
1 polymer ?
#
loop_
_entity_poly.entity_id
_entity_poly.type
_entity_poly.pdbx_seq_one_letter_code
_entity_poly.pdbx_strand_id
1 'polypeptide(L)'
;MSRDGEGILFILISAVSFGFMPIFARLAYSQGVGVDELLFVRFLCAFLIMGAILAARRRLIIPKKTDLLTLIVLGALVYYLQSTLYFTSLLYSPVPIVALLLYTYPVFVTVGAFVLGWERISRRLAGAFVIAVVGLLLVANPFGNAIGFGVILALGASITYTVYILRGSKVLRRMRGDLAAFYVMGAASVSFGLTGALTGSVRLDWTIAGAFWVLTIALVCTVIAVTLFFMGLARIGPSRAALISLIEPVTSVLLAVFLFGNTLTASQWVGGLLILTATAITTLYHNQEQAQATFSPTITYTG
;
A
#
# COMPACT_ATOMS: atom_id res chain seq x y z
N MET A 1 13.30 15.81 21.18
CA MET A 1 13.40 14.46 20.55
C MET A 1 14.58 14.47 19.61
N SER A 2 15.34 13.38 19.49
CA SER A 2 16.37 13.27 18.45
C SER A 2 15.71 13.22 17.06
N ARG A 3 16.44 13.60 16.02
CA ARG A 3 15.95 13.54 14.61
C ARG A 3 15.45 12.15 14.22
N ASP A 4 16.12 11.11 14.72
CA ASP A 4 15.71 9.71 14.53
C ASP A 4 14.42 9.40 15.29
N GLY A 5 14.25 9.87 16.51
CA GLY A 5 13.02 9.69 17.29
C GLY A 5 11.80 10.32 16.64
N GLU A 6 11.95 11.51 16.04
CA GLU A 6 10.86 12.13 15.25
C GLU A 6 10.52 11.29 14.00
N GLY A 7 11.55 10.76 13.31
CA GLY A 7 11.36 9.93 12.14
C GLY A 7 10.59 8.64 12.46
N ILE A 8 10.93 7.97 13.57
CA ILE A 8 10.21 6.79 14.06
C ILE A 8 8.75 7.13 14.37
N LEU A 9 8.51 8.24 15.10
CA LEU A 9 7.15 8.67 15.44
C LEU A 9 6.31 8.94 14.19
N PHE A 10 6.87 9.57 13.16
CA PHE A 10 6.17 9.85 11.91
C PHE A 10 5.76 8.57 11.18
N ILE A 11 6.65 7.57 11.09
CA ILE A 11 6.32 6.29 10.47
C ILE A 11 5.27 5.52 11.30
N LEU A 12 5.36 5.54 12.63
CA LEU A 12 4.37 4.91 13.50
C LEU A 12 2.97 5.50 13.28
N ILE A 13 2.85 6.83 13.32
CA ILE A 13 1.56 7.50 13.07
C ILE A 13 1.05 7.18 11.68
N SER A 14 1.92 7.18 10.67
CA SER A 14 1.57 6.82 9.30
C SER A 14 1.04 5.40 9.20
N ALA A 15 1.76 4.41 9.76
CA ALA A 15 1.39 3.00 9.72
C ALA A 15 0.06 2.73 10.43
N VAL A 16 -0.14 3.32 11.60
CA VAL A 16 -1.42 3.24 12.32
C VAL A 16 -2.54 3.89 11.50
N SER A 17 -2.29 5.07 10.89
CA SER A 17 -3.27 5.75 10.04
C SER A 17 -3.66 4.90 8.83
N PHE A 18 -2.72 4.25 8.16
CA PHE A 18 -3.02 3.31 7.09
C PHE A 18 -3.76 2.07 7.60
N GLY A 19 -3.42 1.58 8.80
CA GLY A 19 -4.10 0.45 9.44
C GLY A 19 -5.59 0.69 9.70
N PHE A 20 -6.01 1.93 9.93
CA PHE A 20 -7.42 2.31 10.04
C PHE A 20 -8.18 2.30 8.72
N MET A 21 -7.50 2.33 7.58
CA MET A 21 -8.14 2.49 6.27
C MET A 21 -9.22 1.43 5.97
N PRO A 22 -8.99 0.12 6.10
CA PRO A 22 -10.01 -0.88 5.85
C PRO A 22 -11.17 -0.83 6.87
N ILE A 23 -10.89 -0.35 8.10
CA ILE A 23 -11.91 -0.15 9.13
C ILE A 23 -12.87 0.96 8.71
N PHE A 24 -12.35 2.12 8.37
CA PHE A 24 -13.17 3.25 7.93
C PHE A 24 -13.90 2.96 6.61
N ALA A 25 -13.28 2.16 5.70
CA ALA A 25 -13.97 1.70 4.49
C ALA A 25 -15.19 0.84 4.83
N ARG A 26 -15.06 -0.12 5.76
CA ARG A 26 -16.19 -0.93 6.23
C ARG A 26 -17.29 -0.08 6.87
N LEU A 27 -16.92 0.93 7.66
CA LEU A 27 -17.87 1.87 8.26
C LEU A 27 -18.57 2.74 7.21
N ALA A 28 -17.85 3.20 6.16
CA ALA A 28 -18.45 3.89 5.03
C ALA A 28 -19.45 3.00 4.27
N TYR A 29 -19.08 1.74 4.01
CA TYR A 29 -19.96 0.78 3.34
C TYR A 29 -21.24 0.50 4.13
N SER A 30 -21.16 0.44 5.47
CA SER A 30 -22.34 0.27 6.32
C SER A 30 -23.31 1.48 6.26
N GLN A 31 -22.85 2.62 5.74
CA GLN A 31 -23.65 3.83 5.50
C GLN A 31 -24.11 3.98 4.05
N GLY A 32 -24.00 2.91 3.24
CA GLY A 32 -24.44 2.88 1.85
C GLY A 32 -23.46 3.48 0.84
N VAL A 33 -22.24 3.85 1.26
CA VAL A 33 -21.22 4.37 0.34
C VAL A 33 -20.70 3.24 -0.54
N GLY A 34 -20.71 3.43 -1.85
CA GLY A 34 -20.15 2.50 -2.81
C GLY A 34 -18.62 2.55 -2.90
N VAL A 35 -18.00 1.49 -3.43
CA VAL A 35 -16.54 1.42 -3.59
C VAL A 35 -16.04 2.54 -4.52
N ASP A 36 -16.67 2.71 -5.67
CA ASP A 36 -16.26 3.70 -6.68
C ASP A 36 -16.39 5.14 -6.15
N GLU A 37 -17.45 5.42 -5.42
CA GLU A 37 -17.69 6.71 -4.78
C GLU A 37 -16.61 7.03 -3.75
N LEU A 38 -16.34 6.06 -2.84
CA LEU A 38 -15.32 6.20 -1.82
C LEU A 38 -13.96 6.47 -2.47
N LEU A 39 -13.58 5.70 -3.49
CA LEU A 39 -12.27 5.82 -4.13
C LEU A 39 -12.16 7.10 -4.94
N PHE A 40 -13.22 7.50 -5.65
CA PHE A 40 -13.24 8.77 -6.38
C PHE A 40 -12.99 9.95 -5.45
N VAL A 41 -13.82 10.10 -4.41
CA VAL A 41 -13.71 11.25 -3.49
C VAL A 41 -12.42 11.20 -2.69
N ARG A 42 -11.99 10.03 -2.23
CA ARG A 42 -10.71 9.85 -1.56
C ARG A 42 -9.54 10.38 -2.38
N PHE A 43 -9.42 9.94 -3.64
CA PHE A 43 -8.30 10.34 -4.50
C PHE A 43 -8.40 11.78 -4.96
N LEU A 44 -9.62 12.27 -5.23
CA LEU A 44 -9.84 13.67 -5.58
C LEU A 44 -9.44 14.60 -4.43
N CYS A 45 -9.92 14.34 -3.21
CA CYS A 45 -9.56 15.13 -2.03
C CYS A 45 -8.04 15.08 -1.78
N ALA A 46 -7.43 13.89 -1.86
CA ALA A 46 -5.99 13.75 -1.69
C ALA A 46 -5.19 14.52 -2.75
N PHE A 47 -5.60 14.43 -4.02
CA PHE A 47 -5.01 15.20 -5.13
C PHE A 47 -5.08 16.71 -4.88
N LEU A 48 -6.27 17.23 -4.55
CA LEU A 48 -6.47 18.66 -4.32
C LEU A 48 -5.66 19.16 -3.12
N ILE A 49 -5.69 18.45 -1.98
CA ILE A 49 -4.99 18.85 -0.77
C ILE A 49 -3.47 18.76 -0.96
N MET A 50 -2.97 17.66 -1.53
CA MET A 50 -1.54 17.53 -1.81
C MET A 50 -1.07 18.55 -2.85
N GLY A 51 -1.89 18.83 -3.86
CA GLY A 51 -1.64 19.89 -4.84
C GLY A 51 -1.51 21.26 -4.17
N ALA A 52 -2.43 21.61 -3.29
CA ALA A 52 -2.38 22.85 -2.53
C ALA A 52 -1.11 22.93 -1.63
N ILE A 53 -0.76 21.83 -0.93
CA ILE A 53 0.46 21.77 -0.10
C ILE A 53 1.73 21.93 -0.96
N LEU A 54 1.81 21.24 -2.09
CA LEU A 54 2.97 21.33 -2.99
C LEU A 54 3.08 22.73 -3.63
N ALA A 55 1.96 23.34 -4.04
CA ALA A 55 1.92 24.69 -4.56
C ALA A 55 2.35 25.72 -3.52
N ALA A 56 1.80 25.66 -2.30
CA ALA A 56 2.17 26.55 -1.19
C ALA A 56 3.66 26.45 -0.84
N ARG A 57 4.25 25.25 -0.98
CA ARG A 57 5.69 25.01 -0.75
C ARG A 57 6.54 25.31 -1.99
N ARG A 58 5.97 25.78 -3.08
CA ARG A 58 6.63 26.01 -4.39
C ARG A 58 7.37 24.77 -4.90
N ARG A 59 6.79 23.58 -4.68
CA ARG A 59 7.36 22.26 -5.02
C ARG A 59 6.57 21.54 -6.09
N LEU A 60 5.51 22.15 -6.60
CA LEU A 60 4.71 21.63 -7.71
C LEU A 60 5.47 21.91 -9.00
N ILE A 61 6.06 20.88 -9.57
CA ILE A 61 6.82 20.93 -10.82
C ILE A 61 6.28 19.88 -11.79
N ILE A 62 6.32 20.16 -13.07
CA ILE A 62 5.96 19.22 -14.13
C ILE A 62 7.18 18.32 -14.40
N PRO A 63 7.05 16.99 -14.21
CA PRO A 63 8.15 16.07 -14.49
C PRO A 63 8.44 15.95 -15.99
N LYS A 64 9.54 15.27 -16.32
CA LYS A 64 9.82 14.90 -17.71
C LYS A 64 8.66 14.09 -18.30
N LYS A 65 8.35 14.29 -19.58
CA LYS A 65 7.21 13.66 -20.26
C LYS A 65 7.16 12.12 -20.07
N THR A 66 8.29 11.46 -20.09
CA THR A 66 8.39 9.99 -19.85
C THR A 66 7.99 9.59 -18.44
N ASP A 67 8.44 10.35 -17.42
CA ASP A 67 8.13 10.07 -16.02
C ASP A 67 6.66 10.42 -15.75
N LEU A 68 6.16 11.54 -16.30
CA LEU A 68 4.75 11.92 -16.19
C LEU A 68 3.82 10.86 -16.81
N LEU A 69 4.12 10.39 -18.02
CA LEU A 69 3.35 9.33 -18.66
C LEU A 69 3.35 8.05 -17.82
N THR A 70 4.50 7.69 -17.26
CA THR A 70 4.61 6.52 -16.37
C THR A 70 3.73 6.70 -15.12
N LEU A 71 3.73 7.87 -14.49
CA LEU A 71 2.90 8.15 -13.32
C LEU A 71 1.41 8.14 -13.64
N ILE A 72 1.03 8.68 -14.81
CA ILE A 72 -0.36 8.63 -15.29
C ILE A 72 -0.80 7.17 -15.49
N VAL A 73 -0.01 6.34 -16.16
CA VAL A 73 -0.34 4.92 -16.35
C VAL A 73 -0.38 4.19 -15.01
N LEU A 74 0.56 4.46 -14.11
CA LEU A 74 0.57 3.86 -12.77
C LEU A 74 -0.66 4.28 -11.95
N GLY A 75 -1.11 5.51 -12.04
CA GLY A 75 -2.30 5.99 -11.34
C GLY A 75 -3.60 5.54 -12.00
N ALA A 76 -3.75 5.82 -13.30
CA ALA A 76 -4.99 5.62 -14.02
C ALA A 76 -5.33 4.15 -14.29
N LEU A 77 -4.34 3.26 -14.32
CA LEU A 77 -4.56 1.85 -14.60
C LEU A 77 -4.16 0.96 -13.42
N VAL A 78 -2.89 1.02 -13.00
CA VAL A 78 -2.36 0.05 -12.04
C VAL A 78 -2.90 0.31 -10.63
N TYR A 79 -2.84 1.55 -10.16
CA TYR A 79 -3.32 1.90 -8.82
C TYR A 79 -4.85 1.94 -8.74
N TYR A 80 -5.51 2.33 -9.84
CA TYR A 80 -6.96 2.19 -10.01
C TYR A 80 -7.38 0.73 -9.83
N LEU A 81 -6.79 -0.20 -10.59
CA LEU A 81 -7.10 -1.63 -10.49
C LEU A 81 -6.78 -2.19 -9.09
N GLN A 82 -5.61 -1.86 -8.56
CA GLN A 82 -5.20 -2.28 -7.21
C GLN A 82 -6.20 -1.83 -6.14
N SER A 83 -6.59 -0.56 -6.18
CA SER A 83 -7.54 -0.01 -5.20
C SER A 83 -8.93 -0.62 -5.36
N THR A 84 -9.42 -0.78 -6.58
CA THR A 84 -10.69 -1.45 -6.86
C THR A 84 -10.69 -2.87 -6.29
N LEU A 85 -9.67 -3.68 -6.58
CA LEU A 85 -9.55 -5.04 -6.09
C LEU A 85 -9.50 -5.10 -4.56
N TYR A 86 -8.68 -4.24 -3.93
CA TYR A 86 -8.54 -4.20 -2.48
C TYR A 86 -9.84 -3.79 -1.78
N PHE A 87 -10.42 -2.66 -2.18
CA PHE A 87 -11.63 -2.14 -1.53
C PHE A 87 -12.86 -3.00 -1.81
N THR A 88 -12.96 -3.60 -3.01
CA THR A 88 -14.02 -4.58 -3.30
C THR A 88 -13.84 -5.86 -2.48
N SER A 89 -12.61 -6.32 -2.24
CA SER A 89 -12.37 -7.52 -1.42
C SER A 89 -12.93 -7.39 0.00
N LEU A 90 -12.95 -6.17 0.56
CA LEU A 90 -13.53 -5.88 1.87
C LEU A 90 -15.04 -6.08 1.94
N LEU A 91 -15.75 -6.14 0.82
CA LEU A 91 -17.18 -6.48 0.76
C LEU A 91 -17.40 -7.99 0.94
N TYR A 92 -16.45 -8.82 0.52
CA TYR A 92 -16.60 -10.28 0.41
C TYR A 92 -15.78 -11.06 1.45
N SER A 93 -14.82 -10.42 2.12
CA SER A 93 -13.96 -11.08 3.11
C SER A 93 -13.75 -10.22 4.35
N PRO A 94 -13.53 -10.83 5.51
CA PRO A 94 -13.19 -10.11 6.74
C PRO A 94 -11.91 -9.28 6.58
N VAL A 95 -11.91 -8.09 7.20
CA VAL A 95 -10.77 -7.14 7.14
C VAL A 95 -9.42 -7.80 7.48
N PRO A 96 -9.30 -8.66 8.53
CA PRO A 96 -8.02 -9.27 8.86
C PRO A 96 -7.44 -10.11 7.72
N ILE A 97 -8.29 -10.88 7.03
CA ILE A 97 -7.87 -11.74 5.91
C ILE A 97 -7.37 -10.86 4.76
N VAL A 98 -8.14 -9.84 4.39
CA VAL A 98 -7.78 -8.93 3.29
C VAL A 98 -6.47 -8.20 3.59
N ALA A 99 -6.29 -7.70 4.82
CA ALA A 99 -5.07 -7.02 5.23
C ALA A 99 -3.84 -7.94 5.16
N LEU A 100 -3.94 -9.16 5.71
CA LEU A 100 -2.84 -10.12 5.68
C LEU A 100 -2.48 -10.56 4.26
N LEU A 101 -3.48 -10.80 3.39
CA LEU A 101 -3.25 -11.19 2.01
C LEU A 101 -2.61 -10.06 1.19
N LEU A 102 -2.99 -8.81 1.40
CA LEU A 102 -2.33 -7.69 0.75
C LEU A 102 -0.84 -7.66 1.11
N TYR A 103 -0.49 -7.92 2.38
CA TYR A 103 0.89 -7.90 2.85
C TYR A 103 1.78 -9.06 2.36
N THR A 104 1.30 -9.87 1.45
CA THR A 104 2.16 -10.77 0.65
C THR A 104 2.93 -10.02 -0.48
N TYR A 105 2.54 -8.77 -0.79
CA TYR A 105 3.15 -7.99 -1.88
C TYR A 105 4.69 -7.84 -1.79
N PRO A 106 5.34 -7.67 -0.63
CA PRO A 106 6.79 -7.53 -0.58
C PRO A 106 7.51 -8.79 -1.05
N VAL A 107 6.93 -9.95 -0.79
CA VAL A 107 7.45 -11.23 -1.28
C VAL A 107 7.29 -11.31 -2.81
N PHE A 108 6.14 -10.91 -3.33
CA PHE A 108 5.93 -10.86 -4.79
C PHE A 108 6.81 -9.82 -5.47
N VAL A 109 7.10 -8.69 -4.82
CA VAL A 109 8.07 -7.69 -5.33
C VAL A 109 9.45 -8.30 -5.47
N THR A 110 9.91 -9.05 -4.47
CA THR A 110 11.21 -9.74 -4.51
C THR A 110 11.28 -10.77 -5.63
N VAL A 111 10.24 -11.59 -5.78
CA VAL A 111 10.15 -12.55 -6.89
C VAL A 111 10.12 -11.83 -8.24
N GLY A 112 9.35 -10.76 -8.36
CA GLY A 112 9.28 -9.95 -9.57
C GLY A 112 10.61 -9.29 -9.92
N ALA A 113 11.36 -8.78 -8.95
CA ALA A 113 12.70 -8.22 -9.14
C ALA A 113 13.70 -9.28 -9.65
N PHE A 114 13.60 -10.51 -9.12
CA PHE A 114 14.40 -11.62 -9.61
C PHE A 114 14.05 -12.00 -11.06
N VAL A 115 12.77 -12.18 -11.38
CA VAL A 115 12.32 -12.53 -12.75
C VAL A 115 12.75 -11.47 -13.77
N LEU A 116 12.78 -10.20 -13.35
CA LEU A 116 13.25 -9.08 -14.18
C LEU A 116 14.79 -8.99 -14.25
N GLY A 117 15.53 -9.87 -13.58
CA GLY A 117 16.99 -9.88 -13.55
C GLY A 117 17.61 -8.71 -12.77
N TRP A 118 16.84 -8.04 -11.91
CA TRP A 118 17.35 -6.93 -11.11
C TRP A 118 18.03 -7.40 -9.84
N GLU A 119 17.68 -8.57 -9.34
CA GLU A 119 18.19 -9.16 -8.10
C GLU A 119 18.49 -10.66 -8.29
N ARG A 120 19.38 -11.20 -7.44
CA ARG A 120 19.67 -12.64 -7.39
C ARG A 120 18.93 -13.28 -6.23
N ILE A 121 18.30 -14.44 -6.44
CA ILE A 121 17.67 -15.16 -5.34
C ILE A 121 18.78 -15.75 -4.45
N SER A 122 18.82 -15.29 -3.22
CA SER A 122 19.61 -15.93 -2.15
C SER A 122 18.77 -17.03 -1.49
N ARG A 123 19.46 -17.94 -0.78
CA ARG A 123 18.78 -19.00 0.02
C ARG A 123 17.80 -18.38 1.05
N ARG A 124 18.11 -17.20 1.59
CA ARG A 124 17.26 -16.47 2.54
C ARG A 124 15.96 -15.99 1.89
N LEU A 125 16.05 -15.43 0.70
CA LEU A 125 14.85 -14.98 -0.06
C LEU A 125 13.99 -16.16 -0.50
N ALA A 126 14.60 -17.28 -0.94
CA ALA A 126 13.88 -18.50 -1.26
C ALA A 126 13.14 -19.06 -0.01
N GLY A 127 13.78 -19.08 1.15
CA GLY A 127 13.15 -19.43 2.41
C GLY A 127 11.98 -18.52 2.79
N ALA A 128 12.16 -17.20 2.66
CA ALA A 128 11.09 -16.25 2.91
C ALA A 128 9.89 -16.45 1.98
N PHE A 129 10.14 -16.74 0.71
CA PHE A 129 9.08 -17.07 -0.25
C PHE A 129 8.27 -18.31 0.18
N VAL A 130 8.94 -19.40 0.58
CA VAL A 130 8.29 -20.62 1.05
C VAL A 130 7.44 -20.32 2.30
N ILE A 131 8.00 -19.58 3.28
CA ILE A 131 7.28 -19.15 4.49
C ILE A 131 6.03 -18.34 4.14
N ALA A 132 6.14 -17.41 3.17
CA ALA A 132 5.00 -16.61 2.74
C ALA A 132 3.91 -17.45 2.05
N VAL A 133 4.29 -18.41 1.21
CA VAL A 133 3.34 -19.30 0.52
C VAL A 133 2.59 -20.17 1.55
N VAL A 134 3.31 -20.73 2.54
CA VAL A 134 2.68 -21.50 3.63
C VAL A 134 1.73 -20.59 4.43
N GLY A 135 2.18 -19.40 4.80
CA GLY A 135 1.34 -18.41 5.50
C GLY A 135 0.09 -18.03 4.70
N LEU A 136 0.23 -17.82 3.40
CA LEU A 136 -0.87 -17.54 2.48
C LEU A 136 -1.91 -18.66 2.48
N LEU A 137 -1.48 -19.91 2.34
CA LEU A 137 -2.38 -21.07 2.35
C LEU A 137 -3.12 -21.20 3.68
N LEU A 138 -2.46 -20.93 4.82
CA LEU A 138 -3.11 -20.96 6.13
C LEU A 138 -4.14 -19.83 6.31
N VAL A 139 -3.87 -18.62 5.82
CA VAL A 139 -4.81 -17.48 5.88
C VAL A 139 -5.98 -17.68 4.94
N ALA A 140 -5.72 -18.09 3.71
CA ALA A 140 -6.75 -18.31 2.69
C ALA A 140 -7.65 -19.51 3.00
N ASN A 141 -7.15 -20.45 3.80
CA ASN A 141 -7.85 -21.67 4.21
C ASN A 141 -8.57 -22.42 3.05
N PRO A 142 -7.87 -22.76 1.94
CA PRO A 142 -8.51 -23.29 0.73
C PRO A 142 -9.16 -24.68 0.93
N PHE A 143 -8.82 -25.37 2.04
CA PHE A 143 -9.34 -26.71 2.38
C PHE A 143 -10.56 -26.70 3.30
N GLY A 144 -10.89 -25.53 3.91
CA GLY A 144 -12.02 -25.42 4.86
C GLY A 144 -13.34 -25.04 4.18
N ASN A 145 -13.32 -24.07 3.29
CA ASN A 145 -14.40 -23.62 2.43
C ASN A 145 -13.80 -23.27 1.09
N ALA A 146 -14.60 -23.28 0.01
CA ALA A 146 -14.13 -22.82 -1.29
C ALA A 146 -13.44 -21.45 -1.16
N ILE A 147 -12.32 -21.24 -1.87
CA ILE A 147 -11.60 -19.95 -1.88
C ILE A 147 -12.60 -18.85 -2.19
N GLY A 148 -12.87 -18.00 -1.20
CA GLY A 148 -13.87 -16.95 -1.34
C GLY A 148 -13.44 -15.91 -2.37
N PHE A 149 -14.40 -15.33 -3.10
CA PHE A 149 -14.16 -14.30 -4.10
C PHE A 149 -13.31 -13.14 -3.57
N GLY A 150 -13.54 -12.73 -2.30
CA GLY A 150 -12.74 -11.68 -1.65
C GLY A 150 -11.27 -12.03 -1.47
N VAL A 151 -10.91 -13.32 -1.28
CA VAL A 151 -9.52 -13.78 -1.22
C VAL A 151 -8.83 -13.61 -2.58
N ILE A 152 -9.53 -13.98 -3.66
CA ILE A 152 -9.01 -13.81 -5.04
C ILE A 152 -8.77 -12.33 -5.33
N LEU A 153 -9.70 -11.45 -4.96
CA LEU A 153 -9.57 -10.01 -5.13
C LEU A 153 -8.40 -9.45 -4.32
N ALA A 154 -8.24 -9.86 -3.05
CA ALA A 154 -7.15 -9.41 -2.19
C ALA A 154 -5.77 -9.82 -2.72
N LEU A 155 -5.64 -11.05 -3.25
CA LEU A 155 -4.42 -11.51 -3.92
C LEU A 155 -4.17 -10.76 -5.23
N GLY A 156 -5.20 -10.51 -6.02
CA GLY A 156 -5.13 -9.67 -7.21
C GLY A 156 -4.63 -8.26 -6.87
N ALA A 157 -5.13 -7.68 -5.77
CA ALA A 157 -4.65 -6.40 -5.27
C ALA A 157 -3.15 -6.44 -4.90
N SER A 158 -2.70 -7.50 -4.22
CA SER A 158 -1.29 -7.70 -3.85
C SER A 158 -0.37 -7.80 -5.08
N ILE A 159 -0.79 -8.57 -6.09
CA ILE A 159 -0.04 -8.72 -7.37
C ILE A 159 0.01 -7.39 -8.11
N THR A 160 -1.12 -6.69 -8.21
CA THR A 160 -1.20 -5.39 -8.90
C THR A 160 -0.36 -4.34 -8.17
N TYR A 161 -0.37 -4.37 -6.83
CA TYR A 161 0.48 -3.50 -6.02
C TYR A 161 1.98 -3.80 -6.22
N THR A 162 2.33 -5.07 -6.43
CA THR A 162 3.69 -5.48 -6.81
C THR A 162 4.12 -4.80 -8.11
N VAL A 163 3.28 -4.81 -9.14
CA VAL A 163 3.57 -4.12 -10.41
C VAL A 163 3.74 -2.62 -10.19
N TYR A 164 2.87 -2.01 -9.36
CA TYR A 164 2.96 -0.60 -8.99
C TYR A 164 4.31 -0.27 -8.34
N ILE A 165 4.75 -1.06 -7.36
CA ILE A 165 6.04 -0.86 -6.66
C ILE A 165 7.22 -1.04 -7.60
N LEU A 166 7.26 -2.13 -8.39
CA LEU A 166 8.37 -2.41 -9.30
C LEU A 166 8.53 -1.32 -10.37
N ARG A 167 7.44 -0.83 -10.94
CA ARG A 167 7.48 0.23 -11.96
C ARG A 167 7.69 1.60 -11.33
N GLY A 168 7.02 1.88 -10.21
CA GLY A 168 7.13 3.15 -9.49
C GLY A 168 8.53 3.40 -8.94
N SER A 169 9.23 2.38 -8.47
CA SER A 169 10.59 2.50 -7.92
C SER A 169 11.57 3.15 -8.91
N LYS A 170 11.43 2.90 -10.21
CA LYS A 170 12.27 3.52 -11.24
C LYS A 170 12.06 5.04 -11.34
N VAL A 171 10.83 5.49 -11.20
CA VAL A 171 10.49 6.93 -11.24
C VAL A 171 10.93 7.61 -9.95
N LEU A 172 10.74 6.96 -8.80
CA LEU A 172 11.10 7.48 -7.48
C LEU A 172 12.60 7.68 -7.27
N ARG A 173 13.46 7.05 -8.08
CA ARG A 173 14.91 7.35 -8.09
C ARG A 173 15.22 8.74 -8.66
N ARG A 174 14.30 9.36 -9.41
CA ARG A 174 14.52 10.60 -10.16
C ARG A 174 13.68 11.75 -9.66
N MET A 175 12.67 11.47 -8.82
CA MET A 175 11.76 12.50 -8.32
C MET A 175 11.31 12.21 -6.90
N ARG A 176 10.79 13.24 -6.24
CA ARG A 176 10.28 13.17 -4.87
C ARG A 176 9.01 12.33 -4.80
N GLY A 177 8.87 11.53 -3.75
CA GLY A 177 7.73 10.66 -3.55
C GLY A 177 6.39 11.41 -3.36
N ASP A 178 6.40 12.57 -2.68
CA ASP A 178 5.21 13.41 -2.49
C ASP A 178 4.66 13.94 -3.84
N LEU A 179 5.56 14.33 -4.75
CA LEU A 179 5.19 14.77 -6.09
C LEU A 179 4.69 13.60 -6.97
N ALA A 180 5.35 12.43 -6.88
CA ALA A 180 4.89 11.23 -7.58
C ALA A 180 3.51 10.80 -7.10
N ALA A 181 3.26 10.80 -5.78
CA ALA A 181 1.97 10.50 -5.20
C ALA A 181 0.87 11.46 -5.68
N PHE A 182 1.16 12.76 -5.77
CA PHE A 182 0.23 13.76 -6.31
C PHE A 182 -0.25 13.39 -7.73
N TYR A 183 0.67 13.08 -8.65
CA TYR A 183 0.30 12.72 -10.02
C TYR A 183 -0.44 11.37 -10.11
N VAL A 184 -0.04 10.39 -9.33
CA VAL A 184 -0.72 9.09 -9.25
C VAL A 184 -2.15 9.24 -8.73
N MET A 185 -2.34 10.01 -7.65
CA MET A 185 -3.67 10.27 -7.07
C MET A 185 -4.58 11.05 -8.04
N GLY A 186 -4.02 12.05 -8.75
CA GLY A 186 -4.74 12.78 -9.77
C GLY A 186 -5.20 11.87 -10.92
N ALA A 187 -4.30 11.03 -11.44
CA ALA A 187 -4.62 10.09 -12.50
C ALA A 187 -5.65 9.03 -12.04
N ALA A 188 -5.53 8.49 -10.82
CA ALA A 188 -6.50 7.57 -10.25
C ALA A 188 -7.88 8.23 -10.06
N SER A 189 -7.92 9.49 -9.56
CA SER A 189 -9.19 10.21 -9.38
C SER A 189 -9.92 10.43 -10.71
N VAL A 190 -9.19 10.73 -11.80
CA VAL A 190 -9.76 10.85 -13.15
C VAL A 190 -10.34 9.51 -13.59
N SER A 191 -9.64 8.38 -13.39
CA SER A 191 -10.15 7.06 -13.78
C SER A 191 -11.41 6.68 -13.00
N PHE A 192 -11.44 6.90 -11.69
CA PHE A 192 -12.64 6.65 -10.87
C PHE A 192 -13.78 7.61 -11.23
N GLY A 193 -13.49 8.88 -11.53
CA GLY A 193 -14.50 9.84 -11.98
C GLY A 193 -15.10 9.46 -13.33
N LEU A 194 -14.28 9.05 -14.30
CA LEU A 194 -14.73 8.61 -15.62
C LEU A 194 -15.55 7.32 -15.55
N THR A 195 -15.06 6.30 -14.85
CA THR A 195 -15.83 5.05 -14.63
C THR A 195 -17.12 5.34 -13.91
N GLY A 196 -17.10 6.11 -12.84
CA GLY A 196 -18.29 6.49 -12.10
C GLY A 196 -19.34 7.24 -12.93
N ALA A 197 -18.88 8.15 -13.80
CA ALA A 197 -19.75 8.87 -14.73
C ALA A 197 -20.36 7.96 -15.80
N LEU A 198 -19.56 7.00 -16.34
CA LEU A 198 -20.02 6.08 -17.38
C LEU A 198 -20.96 4.99 -16.85
N THR A 199 -20.74 4.53 -15.63
CA THR A 199 -21.55 3.45 -15.01
C THR A 199 -22.71 3.98 -14.16
N GLY A 200 -22.72 5.29 -13.86
CA GLY A 200 -23.68 5.89 -12.92
C GLY A 200 -23.46 5.43 -11.47
N SER A 201 -22.26 4.88 -11.15
CA SER A 201 -21.95 4.35 -9.83
C SER A 201 -21.58 5.43 -8.81
N VAL A 202 -21.25 6.65 -9.22
CA VAL A 202 -20.95 7.78 -8.33
C VAL A 202 -22.19 8.67 -8.19
N ARG A 203 -22.95 8.50 -7.10
CA ARG A 203 -24.22 9.24 -6.87
C ARG A 203 -24.07 10.36 -5.83
N LEU A 204 -23.14 10.24 -4.89
CA LEU A 204 -22.86 11.22 -3.82
C LEU A 204 -24.09 11.58 -2.93
N ASP A 205 -25.07 10.69 -2.84
CA ASP A 205 -26.30 10.83 -2.04
C ASP A 205 -26.14 10.19 -0.65
N TRP A 206 -24.98 10.34 -0.05
CA TRP A 206 -24.61 9.69 1.20
C TRP A 206 -25.30 10.33 2.43
N THR A 207 -25.39 9.54 3.48
CA THR A 207 -25.65 10.05 4.81
C THR A 207 -24.47 10.95 5.29
N ILE A 208 -24.73 11.86 6.23
CA ILE A 208 -23.67 12.67 6.86
C ILE A 208 -22.56 11.75 7.44
N ALA A 209 -22.95 10.61 8.03
CA ALA A 209 -22.02 9.62 8.55
C ALA A 209 -21.16 8.98 7.44
N GLY A 210 -21.74 8.66 6.27
CA GLY A 210 -21.01 8.17 5.11
C GLY A 210 -19.97 9.16 4.62
N ALA A 211 -20.36 10.42 4.45
CA ALA A 211 -19.46 11.51 4.07
C ALA A 211 -18.31 11.69 5.08
N PHE A 212 -18.62 11.62 6.40
CA PHE A 212 -17.62 11.68 7.45
C PHE A 212 -16.55 10.61 7.31
N TRP A 213 -16.92 9.34 7.06
CA TRP A 213 -15.97 8.26 6.93
C TRP A 213 -15.12 8.39 5.65
N VAL A 214 -15.71 8.77 4.53
CA VAL A 214 -14.98 9.00 3.27
C VAL A 214 -13.94 10.12 3.42
N LEU A 215 -14.34 11.26 4.02
CA LEU A 215 -13.41 12.36 4.28
C LEU A 215 -12.32 11.98 5.28
N THR A 216 -12.65 11.18 6.29
CA THR A 216 -11.68 10.67 7.26
C THR A 216 -10.63 9.80 6.56
N ILE A 217 -11.05 8.91 5.65
CA ILE A 217 -10.10 8.11 4.84
C ILE A 217 -9.22 9.02 3.99
N ALA A 218 -9.80 10.02 3.32
CA ALA A 218 -9.05 10.94 2.48
C ALA A 218 -8.01 11.73 3.28
N LEU A 219 -8.38 12.25 4.44
CA LEU A 219 -7.50 13.08 5.27
C LEU A 219 -6.49 12.23 6.05
N VAL A 220 -6.99 11.28 6.85
CA VAL A 220 -6.16 10.51 7.80
C VAL A 220 -5.36 9.44 7.09
N CYS A 221 -6.05 8.57 6.34
CA CYS A 221 -5.42 7.40 5.73
C CYS A 221 -4.77 7.68 4.37
N THR A 222 -4.85 8.92 3.86
CA THR A 222 -4.20 9.26 2.60
C THR A 222 -3.28 10.47 2.77
N VAL A 223 -3.81 11.67 3.03
CA VAL A 223 -2.96 12.88 3.08
C VAL A 223 -1.99 12.84 4.26
N ILE A 224 -2.48 12.62 5.48
CA ILE A 224 -1.66 12.60 6.70
C ILE A 224 -0.70 11.41 6.65
N ALA A 225 -1.22 10.20 6.39
CA ALA A 225 -0.43 8.99 6.38
C ALA A 225 0.72 9.07 5.35
N VAL A 226 0.43 9.45 4.11
CA VAL A 226 1.45 9.57 3.05
C VAL A 226 2.47 10.67 3.39
N THR A 227 2.01 11.83 3.88
CA THR A 227 2.90 12.94 4.25
C THR A 227 3.87 12.54 5.37
N LEU A 228 3.35 11.94 6.44
CA LEU A 228 4.16 11.48 7.57
C LEU A 228 5.10 10.34 7.17
N PHE A 229 4.64 9.42 6.31
CA PHE A 229 5.49 8.38 5.76
C PHE A 229 6.74 8.95 5.08
N PHE A 230 6.57 9.90 4.16
CA PHE A 230 7.72 10.51 3.46
C PHE A 230 8.59 11.36 4.39
N MET A 231 8.00 12.03 5.38
CA MET A 231 8.77 12.79 6.39
C MET A 231 9.60 11.87 7.27
N GLY A 232 9.06 10.73 7.68
CA GLY A 232 9.76 9.71 8.46
C GLY A 232 10.83 9.01 7.64
N LEU A 233 10.49 8.57 6.42
CA LEU A 233 11.39 7.93 5.47
C LEU A 233 12.66 8.77 5.22
N ALA A 234 12.50 10.09 5.06
CA ALA A 234 13.61 11.01 4.87
C ALA A 234 14.53 11.14 6.10
N ARG A 235 14.06 10.77 7.29
CA ARG A 235 14.83 10.86 8.55
C ARG A 235 15.54 9.57 8.92
N ILE A 236 14.84 8.44 8.86
CA ILE A 236 15.33 7.15 9.37
C ILE A 236 15.73 6.17 8.28
N GLY A 237 15.51 6.53 7.01
CA GLY A 237 15.83 5.70 5.85
C GLY A 237 14.80 4.58 5.58
N PRO A 238 14.90 3.93 4.41
CA PRO A 238 13.89 2.99 3.92
C PRO A 238 13.77 1.72 4.77
N SER A 239 14.89 1.20 5.27
CA SER A 239 14.95 -0.02 6.06
C SER A 239 14.10 0.03 7.32
N ARG A 240 14.37 1.06 8.15
CA ARG A 240 13.66 1.25 9.42
C ARG A 240 12.20 1.62 9.16
N ALA A 241 11.93 2.46 8.14
CA ALA A 241 10.58 2.83 7.77
C ALA A 241 9.74 1.60 7.38
N ALA A 242 10.26 0.73 6.53
CA ALA A 242 9.54 -0.47 6.08
C ALA A 242 9.25 -1.46 7.22
N LEU A 243 10.21 -1.66 8.14
CA LEU A 243 10.00 -2.52 9.32
C LEU A 243 8.93 -1.97 10.26
N ILE A 244 8.96 -0.65 10.53
CA ILE A 244 7.97 -0.02 11.40
C ILE A 244 6.58 -0.05 10.73
N SER A 245 6.50 0.05 9.40
CA SER A 245 5.25 -0.05 8.66
C SER A 245 4.54 -1.40 8.78
N LEU A 246 5.21 -2.47 9.26
CA LEU A 246 4.55 -3.74 9.60
C LEU A 246 3.52 -3.61 10.73
N ILE A 247 3.49 -2.49 11.44
CA ILE A 247 2.45 -2.15 12.41
C ILE A 247 1.08 -1.93 11.71
N GLU A 248 1.06 -1.54 10.45
CA GLU A 248 -0.17 -1.32 9.67
C GLU A 248 -1.09 -2.55 9.65
N PRO A 249 -0.67 -3.75 9.15
CA PRO A 249 -1.54 -4.91 9.13
C PRO A 249 -1.89 -5.40 10.55
N VAL A 250 -0.99 -5.25 11.52
CA VAL A 250 -1.27 -5.56 12.92
C VAL A 250 -2.39 -4.66 13.45
N THR A 251 -2.33 -3.35 13.16
CA THR A 251 -3.37 -2.40 13.52
C THR A 251 -4.71 -2.76 12.88
N SER A 252 -4.72 -3.06 11.57
CA SER A 252 -5.94 -3.46 10.85
C SER A 252 -6.58 -4.71 11.44
N VAL A 253 -5.77 -5.74 11.74
CA VAL A 253 -6.25 -7.01 12.31
C VAL A 253 -6.82 -6.79 13.70
N LEU A 254 -6.08 -6.12 14.58
CA LEU A 254 -6.52 -5.87 15.96
C LEU A 254 -7.80 -5.04 15.98
N LEU A 255 -7.86 -3.94 15.22
CA LEU A 255 -9.07 -3.11 15.15
C LEU A 255 -10.28 -3.89 14.61
N ALA A 256 -10.09 -4.74 13.60
CA ALA A 256 -11.19 -5.55 13.06
C ALA A 256 -11.71 -6.58 14.06
N VAL A 257 -10.81 -7.19 14.86
CA VAL A 257 -11.20 -8.10 15.94
C VAL A 257 -11.99 -7.36 17.01
N PHE A 258 -11.50 -6.21 17.47
CA PHE A 258 -12.14 -5.45 18.55
C PHE A 258 -13.43 -4.75 18.13
N LEU A 259 -13.47 -4.14 16.93
CA LEU A 259 -14.61 -3.31 16.52
C LEU A 259 -15.71 -4.10 15.81
N PHE A 260 -15.35 -5.14 15.06
CA PHE A 260 -16.31 -5.92 14.27
C PHE A 260 -16.53 -7.33 14.81
N GLY A 261 -15.87 -7.70 15.91
CA GLY A 261 -15.96 -9.06 16.45
C GLY A 261 -15.43 -10.13 15.49
N ASN A 262 -14.56 -9.76 14.55
CA ASN A 262 -13.97 -10.72 13.63
C ASN A 262 -13.14 -11.76 14.41
N THR A 263 -13.39 -13.03 14.13
CA THR A 263 -12.62 -14.14 14.72
C THR A 263 -11.67 -14.71 13.66
N LEU A 264 -10.43 -14.91 14.05
CA LEU A 264 -9.44 -15.64 13.25
C LEU A 264 -9.26 -17.02 13.85
N THR A 265 -9.21 -18.04 13.00
CA THR A 265 -8.84 -19.40 13.42
C THR A 265 -7.36 -19.43 13.84
N ALA A 266 -6.96 -20.44 14.60
CA ALA A 266 -5.56 -20.62 14.98
C ALA A 266 -4.64 -20.72 13.74
N SER A 267 -5.08 -21.39 12.67
CA SER A 267 -4.35 -21.47 11.40
C SER A 267 -4.16 -20.10 10.76
N GLN A 268 -5.17 -19.23 10.78
CA GLN A 268 -5.10 -17.87 10.23
C GLN A 268 -4.16 -16.98 11.04
N TRP A 269 -4.12 -17.10 12.37
CA TRP A 269 -3.15 -16.40 13.21
C TRP A 269 -1.71 -16.83 12.88
N VAL A 270 -1.46 -18.16 12.82
CA VAL A 270 -0.14 -18.68 12.42
C VAL A 270 0.23 -18.22 11.03
N GLY A 271 -0.70 -18.32 10.07
CA GLY A 271 -0.48 -17.86 8.69
C GLY A 271 -0.15 -16.37 8.59
N GLY A 272 -0.85 -15.54 9.35
CA GLY A 272 -0.57 -14.10 9.42
C GLY A 272 0.83 -13.81 9.96
N LEU A 273 1.23 -14.47 11.03
CA LEU A 273 2.59 -14.35 11.60
C LEU A 273 3.66 -14.79 10.59
N LEU A 274 3.42 -15.86 9.84
CA LEU A 274 4.35 -16.30 8.79
C LEU A 274 4.48 -15.29 7.66
N ILE A 275 3.38 -14.69 7.19
CA ILE A 275 3.40 -13.63 6.16
C ILE A 275 4.21 -12.42 6.67
N LEU A 276 3.95 -11.95 7.89
CA LEU A 276 4.66 -10.82 8.47
C LEU A 276 6.17 -11.12 8.65
N THR A 277 6.50 -12.34 9.08
CA THR A 277 7.90 -12.78 9.21
C THR A 277 8.60 -12.83 7.86
N ALA A 278 7.97 -13.40 6.84
CA ALA A 278 8.50 -13.41 5.47
C ALA A 278 8.72 -12.00 4.92
N THR A 279 7.77 -11.10 5.16
CA THR A 279 7.85 -9.69 4.77
C THR A 279 9.01 -8.98 5.48
N ALA A 280 9.20 -9.23 6.78
CA ALA A 280 10.33 -8.69 7.52
C ALA A 280 11.68 -9.20 6.98
N ILE A 281 11.79 -10.50 6.69
CA ILE A 281 13.01 -11.09 6.12
C ILE A 281 13.33 -10.47 4.76
N THR A 282 12.35 -10.36 3.85
CA THR A 282 12.56 -9.78 2.51
C THR A 282 12.97 -8.32 2.60
N THR A 283 12.34 -7.55 3.47
CA THR A 283 12.65 -6.14 3.68
C THR A 283 14.06 -5.94 4.22
N LEU A 284 14.47 -6.72 5.23
CA LEU A 284 15.81 -6.62 5.82
C LEU A 284 16.90 -7.02 4.82
N TYR A 285 16.66 -8.06 4.03
CA TYR A 285 17.61 -8.52 3.02
C TYR A 285 17.87 -7.46 1.94
N HIS A 286 16.83 -6.89 1.38
CA HIS A 286 16.91 -5.86 0.34
C HIS A 286 17.70 -4.63 0.82
N ASN A 287 17.57 -4.29 2.08
CA ASN A 287 18.28 -3.18 2.69
C ASN A 287 19.79 -3.44 2.91
N GLN A 288 20.17 -4.69 3.21
CA GLN A 288 21.58 -5.07 3.33
C GLN A 288 22.30 -5.00 1.97
N GLU A 289 21.67 -5.44 0.90
CA GLU A 289 22.24 -5.32 -0.45
C GLU A 289 22.42 -3.87 -0.89
N GLN A 290 21.44 -3.00 -0.63
CA GLN A 290 21.56 -1.58 -0.95
C GLN A 290 22.69 -0.89 -0.15
N ALA A 291 22.86 -1.23 1.13
CA ALA A 291 23.93 -0.72 1.95
C ALA A 291 25.31 -1.17 1.42
N GLN A 292 25.46 -2.44 1.03
CA GLN A 292 26.71 -2.97 0.47
C GLN A 292 27.03 -2.36 -0.89
N ALA A 293 26.05 -2.15 -1.77
CA ALA A 293 26.24 -1.51 -3.06
C ALA A 293 26.69 -0.04 -2.93
N THR A 294 26.29 0.64 -1.86
CA THR A 294 26.69 2.05 -1.57
C THR A 294 28.11 2.13 -0.99
N PHE A 295 28.59 1.07 -0.31
CA PHE A 295 29.92 1.03 0.31
C PHE A 295 31.00 0.37 -0.57
N SER A 296 30.67 -0.18 -1.74
CA SER A 296 31.67 -0.74 -2.66
C SER A 296 32.11 0.35 -3.63
N PRO A 297 33.27 1.05 -3.39
CA PRO A 297 33.82 1.95 -4.39
C PRO A 297 34.24 1.10 -5.58
N THR A 298 33.78 1.47 -6.75
CA THR A 298 34.27 0.94 -8.03
C THR A 298 35.77 1.23 -8.09
N ILE A 299 36.60 0.25 -7.75
CA ILE A 299 38.05 0.31 -8.04
C ILE A 299 38.16 0.25 -9.55
N THR A 300 38.18 1.40 -10.19
CA THR A 300 38.53 1.53 -11.60
C THR A 300 40.03 1.27 -11.68
N TYR A 301 40.42 0.04 -12.06
CA TYR A 301 41.76 -0.21 -12.52
C TYR A 301 41.91 0.49 -13.88
N THR A 302 42.52 1.67 -13.88
CA THR A 302 43.14 2.26 -15.05
C THR A 302 44.49 1.58 -15.18
N GLY A 303 44.59 0.59 -16.10
CA GLY A 303 45.78 0.03 -16.61
C GLY A 303 45.93 0.42 -18.08
#